data_c4c449db20b3fceb744961082b500470
#
_entry.id   c4c449db20b3fceb744961082b500470
#
_cell.length_a   1.000
_cell.length_b   1.000
_cell.length_c   1.000
_cell.angle_alpha   90.00
_cell.angle_beta   90.00
_cell.angle_gamma   90.00
#
_symmetry.space_group_name_H-M   'P 1'
#
loop_
_entity.id
_entity.type
_entity.pdbx_description
1 polymer ?
#
loop_
_entity_poly.entity_id
_entity_poly.type
_entity_poly.pdbx_seq_one_letter_code
_entity_poly.pdbx_strand_id
1 'polypeptide(L)'
;GSDVSNGRIGIPWDGTLRPYDAATNVDAPVREAFRDIENIAAADVPSPYSRVQFRPVVAVTADTDAVFETPVGVIHRINDRTRFVVHAERGHPQIADDTVATLVTENLHATVDLDAEGFAQSFDDVEECRFGQTQTEYKEWAVDRLQDHHTTTVTYTGDNNVTYNKTCKPNRSDISVQSIEPVYLPEVRQTTELGEYSYPYEYYAAGPSRVTREDGIHRCVRCDTSGVDETYTYCPNCGAIACSSHTKTERLEGEPICTGCAVTERFALKTKYFYDEQNLKAFRKEYADMALHEKAMENKWLVRGGVVATLLLLVGPLVIGGRIC
;
A
#
# COMPACT_ATOMS: atom_id res chain seq x y z
N GLY A 1 -15.65 23.26 31.63
CA GLY A 1 -15.45 21.98 31.11
C GLY A 1 -15.73 21.93 29.63
N SER A 2 -15.06 22.59 29.15
CA SER A 2 -15.06 22.84 27.91
C SER A 2 -14.80 21.77 26.96
N ASP A 3 -15.35 21.85 26.16
CA ASP A 3 -15.35 21.50 24.81
C ASP A 3 -14.06 21.28 24.10
N VAL A 4 -13.04 21.20 24.84
CA VAL A 4 -11.84 20.54 24.38
C VAL A 4 -12.17 19.13 23.97
N SER A 5 -13.08 18.55 24.71
CA SER A 5 -13.67 17.27 24.35
C SER A 5 -14.45 17.30 23.05
N ASN A 6 -14.74 18.43 22.49
CA ASN A 6 -15.46 18.53 21.24
C ASN A 6 -14.61 18.23 20.01
N GLY A 7 -13.58 17.53 20.20
CA GLY A 7 -12.73 17.18 19.12
C GLY A 7 -11.88 18.31 18.56
N ARG A 8 -11.85 19.38 19.35
CA ARG A 8 -11.08 20.56 18.98
C ARG A 8 -9.73 20.65 19.62
N ILE A 9 -9.39 19.59 20.33
CA ILE A 9 -8.04 19.50 20.74
C ILE A 9 -7.20 19.61 19.53
N GLY A 10 -6.40 20.51 19.62
CA GLY A 10 -5.57 20.66 18.61
C GLY A 10 -6.04 21.26 17.37
N ILE A 11 -7.15 21.68 17.48
CA ILE A 11 -7.38 22.66 16.58
C ILE A 11 -6.61 23.67 16.94
N PRO A 12 -6.03 23.92 16.35
CA PRO A 12 -5.19 24.12 15.51
C PRO A 12 -4.12 24.49 15.96
N TRP A 13 -3.61 23.92 16.14
CA TRP A 13 -2.58 24.60 15.83
C TRP A 13 -2.89 25.40 14.67
N ASP A 14 -2.52 26.47 14.72
CA ASP A 14 -2.65 27.40 13.74
C ASP A 14 -2.91 26.82 12.43
N GLY A 15 -4.10 26.47 12.32
CA GLY A 15 -4.48 26.00 11.11
C GLY A 15 -4.43 24.54 11.02
N THR A 16 -4.88 24.07 10.11
CA THR A 16 -5.12 22.75 9.77
C THR A 16 -4.15 22.34 8.74
N LEU A 17 -3.99 21.09 8.54
CA LEU A 17 -3.25 20.60 7.41
C LEU A 17 -3.88 21.20 6.17
N ARG A 18 -3.06 21.85 5.39
CA ARG A 18 -3.49 22.31 4.09
C ARG A 18 -3.97 21.07 3.34
N PRO A 19 -5.22 21.05 2.90
CA PRO A 19 -5.59 20.08 1.95
C PRO A 19 -4.72 20.38 0.76
N TYR A 20 -3.92 19.56 0.53
CA TYR A 20 -3.19 19.41 -0.66
C TYR A 20 -3.95 19.99 -1.85
N ASP A 21 -3.28 20.28 -2.91
CA ASP A 21 -3.91 20.66 -4.19
C ASP A 21 -5.07 19.75 -4.62
N ALA A 22 -5.20 18.62 -3.97
CA ALA A 22 -6.40 17.80 -3.96
C ALA A 22 -7.69 18.59 -3.64
N ALA A 23 -7.62 19.68 -2.92
CA ALA A 23 -8.78 20.56 -2.74
C ALA A 23 -9.23 21.23 -4.05
N THR A 24 -8.29 21.45 -4.95
CA THR A 24 -8.54 22.07 -6.26
C THR A 24 -8.45 21.10 -7.42
N ASN A 25 -7.83 19.93 -7.23
CA ASN A 25 -7.65 18.92 -8.25
C ASN A 25 -7.61 17.51 -7.67
N VAL A 26 -8.71 17.11 -7.06
CA VAL A 26 -8.86 15.79 -6.40
C VAL A 26 -8.71 14.60 -7.35
N ASP A 27 -8.99 14.82 -8.64
CA ASP A 27 -8.91 13.75 -9.64
C ASP A 27 -7.47 13.46 -10.10
N ALA A 28 -6.53 14.38 -9.87
CA ALA A 28 -5.18 14.25 -10.37
C ALA A 28 -4.44 12.98 -9.91
N PRO A 29 -4.49 12.57 -8.63
CA PRO A 29 -3.83 11.36 -8.18
C PRO A 29 -4.33 10.09 -8.87
N VAL A 30 -5.63 9.97 -9.05
CA VAL A 30 -6.24 8.83 -9.75
C VAL A 30 -5.89 8.84 -11.24
N ARG A 31 -5.99 9.99 -11.91
CA ARG A 31 -5.62 10.12 -13.32
C ARG A 31 -4.13 9.81 -13.54
N GLU A 32 -3.28 10.18 -12.62
CA GLU A 32 -1.86 9.83 -12.66
C GLU A 32 -1.65 8.31 -12.55
N ALA A 33 -2.35 7.64 -11.65
CA ALA A 33 -2.30 6.18 -11.50
C ALA A 33 -2.78 5.45 -12.77
N PHE A 34 -3.77 6.00 -13.48
CA PHE A 34 -4.26 5.42 -14.75
C PHE A 34 -3.32 5.62 -15.94
N ARG A 35 -2.27 6.46 -15.83
CA ARG A 35 -1.32 6.66 -16.94
C ARG A 35 -0.54 5.40 -17.30
N ASP A 36 -0.34 4.52 -16.31
CA ASP A 36 0.40 3.28 -16.50
C ASP A 36 -0.49 2.11 -16.94
N ILE A 37 -1.79 2.35 -17.11
CA ILE A 37 -2.73 1.34 -17.59
C ILE A 37 -2.85 1.42 -19.09
N GLU A 38 -2.55 0.32 -19.76
CA GLU A 38 -2.68 0.23 -21.22
C GLU A 38 -4.15 0.23 -21.66
N ASN A 39 -4.38 0.72 -22.88
CA ASN A 39 -5.69 0.72 -23.54
C ASN A 39 -6.77 1.60 -22.89
N ILE A 40 -6.36 2.56 -22.08
CA ILE A 40 -7.22 3.64 -21.57
C ILE A 40 -6.42 4.93 -21.48
N ALA A 41 -6.95 6.03 -22.00
CA ALA A 41 -6.33 7.32 -21.79
C ALA A 41 -6.77 7.89 -20.43
N ALA A 42 -5.84 8.48 -19.70
CA ALA A 42 -6.15 9.10 -18.40
C ALA A 42 -7.25 10.18 -18.49
N ALA A 43 -7.40 10.82 -19.65
CA ALA A 43 -8.45 11.80 -19.91
C ALA A 43 -9.85 11.17 -20.04
N ASP A 44 -9.92 9.89 -20.43
CA ASP A 44 -11.18 9.15 -20.62
C ASP A 44 -11.66 8.46 -19.31
N VAL A 45 -10.83 8.52 -18.27
CA VAL A 45 -11.21 8.00 -16.95
C VAL A 45 -12.25 8.93 -16.34
N PRO A 46 -13.44 8.42 -15.93
CA PRO A 46 -14.45 9.24 -15.29
C PRO A 46 -13.94 9.78 -13.94
N SER A 47 -14.46 10.93 -13.54
CA SER A 47 -14.14 11.48 -12.21
C SER A 47 -14.56 10.50 -11.12
N PRO A 48 -13.64 10.19 -10.19
CA PRO A 48 -13.95 9.26 -9.12
C PRO A 48 -14.95 9.87 -8.13
N TYR A 49 -15.68 9.01 -7.43
CA TYR A 49 -16.33 9.40 -6.19
C TYR A 49 -15.25 9.61 -5.14
N SER A 50 -15.21 10.78 -4.51
CA SER A 50 -14.15 11.17 -3.58
C SER A 50 -14.69 11.44 -2.19
N ARG A 51 -14.10 10.77 -1.20
CA ARG A 51 -14.37 10.98 0.22
C ARG A 51 -13.09 11.40 0.90
N VAL A 52 -13.17 12.37 1.80
CA VAL A 52 -12.07 12.73 2.69
C VAL A 52 -12.48 12.53 4.14
N GLN A 53 -11.59 11.89 4.91
CA GLN A 53 -11.69 11.83 6.36
C GLN A 53 -10.52 12.60 6.95
N PHE A 54 -10.84 13.56 7.83
CA PHE A 54 -9.82 14.27 8.58
C PHE A 54 -9.46 13.46 9.81
N ARG A 55 -8.36 12.71 9.72
CA ARG A 55 -7.85 11.83 10.78
C ARG A 55 -7.04 12.64 11.78
N PRO A 56 -7.39 12.58 13.09
CA PRO A 56 -6.62 13.27 14.10
C PRO A 56 -5.30 12.52 14.33
N VAL A 57 -4.21 13.26 14.30
CA VAL A 57 -2.87 12.78 14.64
C VAL A 57 -2.19 13.74 15.58
N VAL A 58 -1.24 13.25 16.37
CA VAL A 58 -0.44 14.05 17.28
C VAL A 58 1.04 13.82 16.98
N ALA A 59 1.76 14.88 16.63
CA ALA A 59 3.20 14.84 16.48
C ALA A 59 3.87 15.17 17.82
N VAL A 60 4.72 14.27 18.29
CA VAL A 60 5.39 14.39 19.59
C VAL A 60 6.89 14.48 19.37
N THR A 61 7.52 15.44 20.06
CA THR A 61 8.98 15.51 20.21
C THR A 61 9.30 15.52 21.71
N ALA A 62 10.17 14.61 22.14
CA ALA A 62 10.57 14.48 23.53
C ALA A 62 12.06 14.17 23.65
N ASP A 63 12.65 14.67 24.73
CA ASP A 63 14.00 14.35 25.13
C ASP A 63 13.97 13.41 26.33
N THR A 64 14.81 12.37 26.30
CA THR A 64 15.03 11.46 27.42
C THR A 64 16.47 11.56 27.86
N ASP A 65 16.71 11.93 29.12
CA ASP A 65 18.04 12.00 29.72
C ASP A 65 18.03 11.23 31.05
N ALA A 66 18.65 10.06 31.04
CA ALA A 66 18.70 9.17 32.21
C ALA A 66 20.07 8.55 32.36
N VAL A 67 20.51 8.45 33.63
CA VAL A 67 21.78 7.79 34.01
C VAL A 67 21.51 6.72 35.05
N PHE A 68 22.00 5.52 34.76
CA PHE A 68 21.84 4.37 35.65
C PHE A 68 23.19 3.99 36.25
N GLU A 69 23.26 4.10 37.55
CA GLU A 69 24.49 3.85 38.32
C GLU A 69 24.37 2.63 39.23
N THR A 70 25.47 2.03 39.50
CA THR A 70 25.68 0.96 40.48
C THR A 70 26.93 1.25 41.26
N PRO A 71 27.27 0.49 42.33
CA PRO A 71 28.53 0.66 43.04
C PRO A 71 29.78 0.60 42.15
N VAL A 72 29.69 -0.09 41.02
CA VAL A 72 30.80 -0.17 40.03
C VAL A 72 30.85 1.01 39.06
N GLY A 73 29.96 1.98 39.19
CA GLY A 73 29.83 3.16 38.34
C GLY A 73 28.63 3.17 37.41
N VAL A 74 28.67 4.01 36.39
CA VAL A 74 27.60 4.14 35.39
C VAL A 74 27.61 2.90 34.49
N ILE A 75 26.45 2.22 34.43
CA ILE A 75 26.27 1.01 33.60
C ILE A 75 25.45 1.26 32.35
N HIS A 76 24.63 2.31 32.35
CA HIS A 76 23.84 2.68 31.19
C HIS A 76 23.50 4.17 31.22
N ARG A 77 23.40 4.75 30.04
CA ARG A 77 23.05 6.16 29.87
C ARG A 77 22.12 6.31 28.66
N ILE A 78 21.05 7.08 28.82
CA ILE A 78 20.14 7.46 27.76
C ILE A 78 20.27 8.96 27.57
N ASN A 79 20.54 9.40 26.36
CA ASN A 79 20.46 10.80 25.94
C ASN A 79 19.94 10.77 24.51
N ASP A 80 18.62 10.88 24.37
CA ASP A 80 17.97 10.67 23.11
C ASP A 80 16.85 11.70 22.88
N ARG A 81 16.72 12.16 21.65
CA ARG A 81 15.61 12.96 21.17
C ARG A 81 14.77 12.12 20.24
N THR A 82 13.58 11.78 20.69
CA THR A 82 12.64 10.96 19.96
C THR A 82 11.53 11.81 19.33
N ARG A 83 11.24 11.57 18.06
CA ARG A 83 10.10 12.11 17.34
C ARG A 83 9.22 10.97 16.88
N PHE A 84 7.93 11.08 17.08
CA PHE A 84 6.95 10.12 16.59
C PHE A 84 5.60 10.76 16.40
N VAL A 85 4.75 10.09 15.63
CA VAL A 85 3.38 10.53 15.36
C VAL A 85 2.42 9.48 15.89
N VAL A 86 1.32 9.93 16.48
CA VAL A 86 0.29 9.08 17.08
C VAL A 86 -1.00 9.27 16.31
N HIS A 87 -1.62 8.17 15.88
CA HIS A 87 -3.01 8.18 15.47
C HIS A 87 -3.89 8.41 16.69
N ALA A 88 -4.65 9.48 16.68
CA ALA A 88 -5.31 10.05 17.85
C ALA A 88 -6.83 9.97 17.80
N GLU A 89 -7.37 9.04 17.03
CA GLU A 89 -8.80 8.82 16.95
C GLU A 89 -9.37 8.25 18.25
N ARG A 90 -10.69 8.26 18.34
CA ARG A 90 -11.40 7.67 19.47
C ARG A 90 -11.05 6.21 19.60
N GLY A 91 -10.48 5.84 20.73
CA GLY A 91 -9.96 4.50 21.02
C GLY A 91 -8.58 4.59 21.68
N HIS A 92 -7.80 3.53 21.56
CA HIS A 92 -6.43 3.54 22.06
C HIS A 92 -5.49 4.25 21.08
N PRO A 93 -4.64 5.19 21.56
CA PRO A 93 -3.62 5.80 20.74
C PRO A 93 -2.68 4.75 20.13
N GLN A 94 -2.34 4.91 18.86
CA GLN A 94 -1.43 4.01 18.17
C GLN A 94 -0.31 4.83 17.52
N ILE A 95 0.91 4.35 17.61
CA ILE A 95 2.04 4.97 16.91
C ILE A 95 1.85 4.75 15.41
N ALA A 96 1.96 5.83 14.65
CA ALA A 96 1.92 5.78 13.20
C ALA A 96 3.18 5.08 12.63
N ASP A 97 3.03 4.45 11.47
CA ASP A 97 4.18 3.93 10.75
C ASP A 97 5.15 5.05 10.33
N ASP A 98 6.38 4.69 10.01
CA ASP A 98 7.44 5.65 9.69
C ASP A 98 7.09 6.53 8.47
N THR A 99 6.35 5.99 7.52
CA THR A 99 5.94 6.72 6.31
C THR A 99 4.96 7.83 6.64
N VAL A 100 3.95 7.55 7.46
CA VAL A 100 2.99 8.55 7.94
C VAL A 100 3.68 9.56 8.88
N ALA A 101 4.56 9.07 9.76
CA ALA A 101 5.31 9.94 10.66
C ALA A 101 6.15 10.96 9.88
N THR A 102 6.86 10.52 8.85
CA THR A 102 7.65 11.38 7.96
C THR A 102 6.75 12.37 7.21
N LEU A 103 5.66 11.89 6.63
CA LEU A 103 4.69 12.74 5.93
C LEU A 103 4.21 13.89 6.82
N VAL A 104 3.81 13.60 8.05
CA VAL A 104 3.28 14.59 8.99
C VAL A 104 4.38 15.54 9.45
N THR A 105 5.52 15.04 9.91
CA THR A 105 6.58 15.87 10.49
C THR A 105 7.27 16.77 9.49
N GLU A 106 7.44 16.36 8.26
CA GLU A 106 8.03 17.18 7.20
C GLU A 106 7.10 18.30 6.71
N ASN A 107 5.80 18.13 6.89
CA ASN A 107 4.80 19.07 6.40
C ASN A 107 4.06 19.86 7.49
N LEU A 108 4.49 19.79 8.74
CA LEU A 108 3.84 20.55 9.85
C LEU A 108 3.72 22.05 9.57
N HIS A 109 4.69 22.63 8.88
CA HIS A 109 4.68 24.04 8.49
C HIS A 109 3.64 24.40 7.42
N ALA A 110 3.06 23.41 6.77
CA ALA A 110 2.06 23.57 5.71
C ALA A 110 0.62 23.50 6.24
N THR A 111 0.43 23.60 7.55
CA THR A 111 -0.90 23.62 8.16
C THR A 111 -1.61 24.96 7.93
N VAL A 112 -2.90 24.92 7.69
CA VAL A 112 -3.78 26.08 7.50
C VAL A 112 -5.10 25.85 8.19
N ASP A 113 -5.88 26.93 8.40
CA ASP A 113 -7.22 26.79 8.94
C ASP A 113 -8.11 25.94 8.03
N LEU A 114 -8.86 25.02 8.63
CA LEU A 114 -9.79 24.18 7.90
C LEU A 114 -11.00 25.03 7.49
N ASP A 115 -11.04 25.40 6.24
CA ASP A 115 -12.24 25.93 5.62
C ASP A 115 -13.15 24.75 5.20
N ALA A 116 -14.05 24.39 6.10
CA ALA A 116 -14.97 23.28 5.88
C ALA A 116 -15.86 23.46 4.63
N GLU A 117 -16.21 24.70 4.28
CA GLU A 117 -17.04 24.95 3.09
C GLU A 117 -16.22 24.78 1.81
N GLY A 118 -15.00 25.32 1.77
CA GLY A 118 -14.11 25.16 0.63
C GLY A 118 -13.76 23.70 0.39
N PHE A 119 -13.60 22.93 1.45
CA PHE A 119 -13.35 21.50 1.35
C PHE A 119 -14.54 20.70 0.85
N ALA A 120 -15.71 20.97 1.39
CA ALA A 120 -16.93 20.26 1.00
C ALA A 120 -17.23 20.37 -0.50
N GLN A 121 -16.76 21.44 -1.15
CA GLN A 121 -16.92 21.62 -2.60
C GLN A 121 -16.00 20.73 -3.44
N SER A 122 -14.90 20.25 -2.85
CA SER A 122 -13.89 19.47 -3.56
C SER A 122 -14.09 17.95 -3.42
N PHE A 123 -14.94 17.52 -2.48
CA PHE A 123 -15.18 16.11 -2.19
C PHE A 123 -16.69 15.82 -2.15
N ASP A 124 -17.07 14.61 -2.55
CA ASP A 124 -18.45 14.16 -2.50
C ASP A 124 -18.92 13.89 -1.06
N ASP A 125 -17.98 13.49 -0.20
CA ASP A 125 -18.23 13.23 1.22
C ASP A 125 -17.06 13.69 2.07
N VAL A 126 -17.36 14.33 3.21
CA VAL A 126 -16.37 14.88 4.15
C VAL A 126 -16.70 14.45 5.56
N GLU A 127 -15.76 13.82 6.23
CA GLU A 127 -15.89 13.40 7.62
C GLU A 127 -14.74 13.95 8.46
N GLU A 128 -15.08 14.56 9.60
CA GLU A 128 -14.13 14.99 10.61
C GLU A 128 -14.15 14.00 11.77
N CYS A 129 -13.06 13.23 11.94
CA CYS A 129 -12.89 12.32 13.06
C CYS A 129 -12.39 13.09 14.28
N ARG A 130 -12.92 12.77 15.46
CA ARG A 130 -12.57 13.49 16.69
C ARG A 130 -11.35 12.88 17.36
N PHE A 131 -10.56 13.77 18.02
CA PHE A 131 -9.53 13.30 18.96
C PHE A 131 -10.16 12.50 20.09
N GLY A 132 -9.52 11.40 20.44
CA GLY A 132 -9.99 10.49 21.48
C GLY A 132 -9.67 10.95 22.91
N GLN A 133 -8.62 11.76 23.07
CA GLN A 133 -8.09 12.19 24.36
C GLN A 133 -7.74 13.69 24.33
N THR A 134 -7.52 14.24 25.51
CA THR A 134 -7.03 15.60 25.69
C THR A 134 -5.52 15.69 25.38
N GLN A 135 -5.04 16.88 25.11
CA GLN A 135 -3.62 17.12 24.88
C GLN A 135 -2.76 16.67 26.07
N THR A 136 -3.24 16.88 27.29
CA THR A 136 -2.55 16.44 28.50
C THR A 136 -2.48 14.91 28.58
N GLU A 137 -3.57 14.24 28.25
CA GLU A 137 -3.61 12.76 28.26
C GLU A 137 -2.66 12.19 27.20
N TYR A 138 -2.58 12.78 26.01
CA TYR A 138 -1.59 12.37 25.02
C TYR A 138 -0.16 12.61 25.48
N LYS A 139 0.10 13.70 26.17
CA LYS A 139 1.41 13.96 26.76
C LYS A 139 1.79 12.91 27.80
N GLU A 140 0.88 12.56 28.68
CA GLU A 140 1.12 11.51 29.68
C GLU A 140 1.32 10.15 29.04
N TRP A 141 0.49 9.81 28.07
CA TRP A 141 0.63 8.58 27.31
C TRP A 141 1.99 8.50 26.60
N ALA A 142 2.45 9.62 26.02
CA ALA A 142 3.75 9.68 25.35
C ALA A 142 4.90 9.43 26.32
N VAL A 143 4.83 9.99 27.55
CA VAL A 143 5.84 9.75 28.59
C VAL A 143 5.85 8.27 28.99
N ASP A 144 4.69 7.65 29.22
CA ASP A 144 4.62 6.21 29.55
C ASP A 144 5.19 5.35 28.42
N ARG A 145 4.87 5.69 27.18
CA ARG A 145 5.37 4.96 26.02
C ARG A 145 6.88 5.07 25.86
N LEU A 146 7.45 6.24 26.12
CA LEU A 146 8.90 6.47 26.07
C LEU A 146 9.63 5.77 27.23
N GLN A 147 9.03 5.71 28.42
CA GLN A 147 9.58 4.89 29.49
C GLN A 147 9.73 3.43 29.07
N ASP A 148 8.68 2.87 28.46
CA ASP A 148 8.70 1.47 28.01
C ASP A 148 9.67 1.27 26.85
N HIS A 149 9.71 2.20 25.89
CA HIS A 149 10.64 2.17 24.75
C HIS A 149 12.11 2.16 25.19
N HIS A 150 12.46 2.98 26.17
CA HIS A 150 13.82 3.11 26.67
C HIS A 150 14.16 2.11 27.77
N THR A 151 13.23 1.26 28.20
CA THR A 151 13.51 0.22 29.19
C THR A 151 14.36 -0.88 28.57
N THR A 152 15.51 -1.12 29.18
CA THR A 152 16.43 -2.17 28.73
C THR A 152 17.04 -2.91 29.92
N THR A 153 17.51 -4.13 29.71
CA THR A 153 18.27 -4.89 30.70
C THR A 153 19.73 -4.89 30.34
N VAL A 154 20.54 -4.39 31.26
CA VAL A 154 21.98 -4.29 31.11
C VAL A 154 22.65 -5.30 32.00
N THR A 155 23.62 -6.04 31.46
CA THR A 155 24.47 -6.96 32.19
C THR A 155 25.78 -6.25 32.56
N TYR A 156 26.21 -6.33 33.84
CA TYR A 156 27.45 -5.76 34.32
C TYR A 156 28.14 -6.69 35.33
N THR A 157 29.43 -6.53 35.49
CA THR A 157 30.23 -7.27 36.46
C THR A 157 30.45 -6.42 37.69
N GLY A 158 30.05 -6.95 38.86
CA GLY A 158 30.29 -6.30 40.14
C GLY A 158 31.74 -6.41 40.63
N ASP A 159 32.06 -5.69 41.73
CA ASP A 159 33.40 -5.69 42.36
C ASP A 159 33.82 -7.08 42.85
N ASN A 160 32.87 -7.98 43.05
CA ASN A 160 33.09 -9.38 43.46
C ASN A 160 33.26 -10.34 42.26
N ASN A 161 33.47 -9.83 41.05
CA ASN A 161 33.54 -10.60 39.80
C ASN A 161 32.31 -11.43 39.48
N VAL A 162 31.16 -11.11 40.08
CA VAL A 162 29.89 -11.74 39.78
C VAL A 162 29.15 -10.90 38.73
N THR A 163 28.53 -11.58 37.78
CA THR A 163 27.73 -10.94 36.74
C THR A 163 26.30 -10.71 37.22
N TYR A 164 25.83 -9.52 37.05
CA TYR A 164 24.47 -9.08 37.43
C TYR A 164 23.72 -8.54 36.22
N ASN A 165 22.38 -8.67 36.26
CA ASN A 165 21.49 -8.04 35.33
C ASN A 165 20.68 -6.96 36.05
N LYS A 166 20.60 -5.77 35.46
CA LYS A 166 19.81 -4.65 35.97
C LYS A 166 18.88 -4.14 34.87
N THR A 167 17.59 -4.09 35.17
CA THR A 167 16.63 -3.41 34.30
C THR A 167 16.76 -1.90 34.51
N CYS A 168 17.10 -1.19 33.44
CA CYS A 168 17.22 0.25 33.39
C CYS A 168 15.96 0.83 32.76
N LYS A 169 15.05 1.35 33.60
CA LYS A 169 13.83 2.05 33.17
C LYS A 169 13.95 3.52 33.58
N PRO A 170 13.88 4.48 32.65
CA PRO A 170 13.93 5.89 32.99
C PRO A 170 12.74 6.29 33.86
N ASN A 171 12.92 7.25 34.76
CA ASN A 171 11.82 7.84 35.50
C ASN A 171 11.01 8.76 34.59
N ARG A 172 9.76 9.04 34.96
CA ARG A 172 8.94 10.03 34.22
C ARG A 172 9.61 11.40 34.16
N SER A 173 10.35 11.79 35.20
CA SER A 173 11.09 13.05 35.28
C SER A 173 12.29 13.14 34.33
N ASP A 174 12.77 12.00 33.85
CA ASP A 174 13.91 11.92 32.92
C ASP A 174 13.43 12.16 31.47
N ILE A 175 12.09 12.24 31.26
CA ILE A 175 11.48 12.43 29.94
C ILE A 175 10.82 13.81 29.90
N SER A 176 11.26 14.63 28.97
CA SER A 176 10.73 15.98 28.76
C SER A 176 10.09 16.08 27.38
N VAL A 177 8.75 16.21 27.35
CA VAL A 177 8.02 16.45 26.13
C VAL A 177 8.23 17.91 25.70
N GLN A 178 8.94 18.12 24.60
CA GLN A 178 9.33 19.43 24.09
C GLN A 178 8.20 20.06 23.26
N SER A 179 7.55 19.25 22.43
CA SER A 179 6.38 19.67 21.67
C SER A 179 5.37 18.53 21.56
N ILE A 180 4.11 18.94 21.50
CA ILE A 180 2.98 18.06 21.23
C ILE A 180 2.01 18.83 20.32
N GLU A 181 1.96 18.41 19.09
CA GLU A 181 1.31 19.14 18.02
C GLU A 181 0.20 18.31 17.40
N PRO A 182 -1.05 18.56 17.82
CA PRO A 182 -2.20 17.88 17.25
C PRO A 182 -2.61 18.48 15.91
N VAL A 183 -2.94 17.63 14.92
CA VAL A 183 -3.38 18.01 13.59
C VAL A 183 -4.37 17.04 13.00
N TYR A 184 -5.07 17.49 11.97
CA TYR A 184 -5.87 16.65 11.12
C TYR A 184 -5.10 16.26 9.86
N LEU A 185 -4.92 14.95 9.67
CA LEU A 185 -4.32 14.38 8.47
C LEU A 185 -5.44 13.98 7.50
N PRO A 186 -5.55 14.63 6.32
CA PRO A 186 -6.50 14.22 5.31
C PRO A 186 -6.22 12.82 4.79
N GLU A 187 -7.18 11.92 4.94
CA GLU A 187 -7.22 10.62 4.29
C GLU A 187 -8.25 10.69 3.17
N VAL A 188 -7.77 10.63 1.93
CA VAL A 188 -8.60 10.72 0.74
C VAL A 188 -8.82 9.33 0.19
N ARG A 189 -10.08 8.96 0.02
CA ARG A 189 -10.48 7.73 -0.65
C ARG A 189 -11.27 8.07 -1.89
N GLN A 190 -10.80 7.54 -3.01
CA GLN A 190 -11.41 7.74 -4.32
C GLN A 190 -11.82 6.39 -4.90
N THR A 191 -12.96 6.33 -5.52
CA THR A 191 -13.46 5.12 -6.18
C THR A 191 -13.86 5.46 -7.60
N THR A 192 -13.19 4.83 -8.56
CA THR A 192 -13.49 4.98 -9.98
C THR A 192 -14.28 3.79 -10.47
N GLU A 193 -15.42 4.05 -11.07
CA GLU A 193 -16.28 3.01 -11.66
C GLU A 193 -15.96 2.89 -13.15
N LEU A 194 -15.58 1.69 -13.58
CA LEU A 194 -15.30 1.38 -14.98
C LEU A 194 -16.05 0.07 -15.35
N GLY A 195 -17.10 0.20 -16.13
CA GLY A 195 -17.90 -0.95 -16.51
C GLY A 195 -18.51 -1.66 -15.31
N GLU A 196 -18.13 -2.91 -15.10
CA GLU A 196 -18.61 -3.74 -13.99
C GLU A 196 -17.75 -3.69 -12.74
N TYR A 197 -16.67 -2.90 -12.74
CA TYR A 197 -15.65 -2.89 -11.70
C TYR A 197 -15.47 -1.54 -11.03
N SER A 198 -15.16 -1.60 -9.73
CA SER A 198 -14.82 -0.45 -8.90
C SER A 198 -13.34 -0.49 -8.52
N TYR A 199 -12.65 0.62 -8.68
CA TYR A 199 -11.21 0.76 -8.43
C TYR A 199 -10.96 1.75 -7.30
N PRO A 200 -10.70 1.27 -6.07
CA PRO A 200 -10.37 2.13 -4.94
C PRO A 200 -8.94 2.63 -5.04
N TYR A 201 -8.75 3.87 -4.63
CA TYR A 201 -7.45 4.49 -4.46
C TYR A 201 -7.47 5.35 -3.19
N GLU A 202 -6.56 5.07 -2.26
CA GLU A 202 -6.52 5.75 -0.97
C GLU A 202 -5.15 6.30 -0.67
N TYR A 203 -5.09 7.52 -0.18
CA TYR A 203 -3.84 8.18 0.19
C TYR A 203 -4.02 9.15 1.35
N TYR A 204 -2.94 9.36 2.11
CA TYR A 204 -2.82 10.48 3.03
C TYR A 204 -2.18 11.67 2.32
N ALA A 205 -2.68 12.87 2.62
CA ALA A 205 -2.13 14.10 2.08
C ALA A 205 -1.71 15.04 3.21
N ALA A 206 -0.53 15.65 3.07
CA ALA A 206 -0.05 16.67 3.98
C ALA A 206 0.73 17.73 3.19
N GLY A 207 0.20 18.93 3.08
CA GLY A 207 0.75 19.97 2.22
C GLY A 207 0.91 19.47 0.77
N PRO A 208 2.09 19.62 0.18
CA PRO A 208 2.35 19.17 -1.20
C PRO A 208 2.65 17.67 -1.32
N SER A 209 2.70 16.94 -0.22
CA SER A 209 3.12 15.55 -0.15
C SER A 209 1.96 14.61 0.08
N ARG A 210 2.08 13.37 -0.40
CA ARG A 210 1.10 12.31 -0.19
C ARG A 210 1.75 10.96 -0.02
N VAL A 211 1.04 10.05 0.63
CA VAL A 211 1.43 8.64 0.79
C VAL A 211 0.25 7.77 0.39
N THR A 212 0.44 6.96 -0.65
CA THR A 212 -0.57 6.00 -1.10
C THR A 212 -0.73 4.88 -0.07
N ARG A 213 -1.97 4.59 0.30
CA ARG A 213 -2.33 3.54 1.26
C ARG A 213 -2.95 2.34 0.57
N GLU A 214 -3.77 2.57 -0.43
CA GLU A 214 -4.39 1.53 -1.23
C GLU A 214 -4.33 1.92 -2.70
N ASP A 215 -3.87 1.01 -3.53
CA ASP A 215 -3.88 1.13 -4.98
C ASP A 215 -4.64 -0.07 -5.56
N GLY A 216 -5.93 0.13 -5.79
CA GLY A 216 -6.78 -0.86 -6.45
C GLY A 216 -6.71 -0.80 -7.97
N ILE A 217 -5.98 0.17 -8.54
CA ILE A 217 -5.85 0.37 -9.99
C ILE A 217 -4.78 -0.59 -10.55
N HIS A 218 -3.61 -0.65 -9.91
CA HIS A 218 -2.53 -1.57 -10.30
C HIS A 218 -2.73 -2.96 -9.69
N ARG A 219 -3.90 -3.55 -9.97
CA ARG A 219 -4.28 -4.88 -9.50
C ARG A 219 -5.12 -5.59 -10.55
N CYS A 220 -4.77 -6.85 -10.84
CA CYS A 220 -5.54 -7.66 -11.75
C CYS A 220 -6.85 -8.14 -11.13
N VAL A 221 -7.99 -7.81 -11.72
CA VAL A 221 -9.33 -8.22 -11.24
C VAL A 221 -9.57 -9.73 -11.37
N ARG A 222 -8.68 -10.48 -12.05
CA ARG A 222 -8.82 -11.92 -12.30
C ARG A 222 -8.01 -12.79 -11.34
N CYS A 223 -6.86 -12.30 -10.87
CA CYS A 223 -5.96 -13.09 -10.02
C CYS A 223 -5.37 -12.32 -8.85
N ASP A 224 -5.81 -11.08 -8.62
CA ASP A 224 -5.33 -10.19 -7.56
C ASP A 224 -3.83 -9.87 -7.61
N THR A 225 -3.11 -10.29 -8.66
CA THR A 225 -1.71 -9.89 -8.83
C THR A 225 -1.62 -8.37 -8.84
N SER A 226 -0.74 -7.83 -8.03
CA SER A 226 -0.50 -6.40 -7.89
C SER A 226 0.99 -6.10 -7.92
N GLY A 227 1.36 -4.91 -8.34
CA GLY A 227 2.74 -4.43 -8.34
C GLY A 227 3.02 -3.50 -9.52
N VAL A 228 4.04 -2.68 -9.36
CA VAL A 228 4.46 -1.69 -10.36
C VAL A 228 5.28 -2.29 -11.52
N ASP A 229 5.77 -3.52 -11.35
CA ASP A 229 6.56 -4.21 -12.38
C ASP A 229 5.70 -5.03 -13.34
N GLU A 230 4.40 -5.11 -13.11
CA GLU A 230 3.44 -5.81 -13.96
C GLU A 230 2.77 -4.83 -14.93
N THR A 231 2.52 -5.30 -16.14
CA THR A 231 1.75 -4.54 -17.13
C THR A 231 0.27 -4.83 -16.97
N TYR A 232 -0.53 -3.77 -16.85
CA TYR A 232 -1.98 -3.85 -16.73
C TYR A 232 -2.66 -3.24 -17.94
N THR A 233 -3.69 -3.92 -18.43
CA THR A 233 -4.44 -3.51 -19.61
C THR A 233 -5.94 -3.39 -19.29
N TYR A 234 -6.53 -2.30 -19.69
CA TYR A 234 -7.95 -2.06 -19.56
C TYR A 234 -8.74 -2.82 -20.64
N CYS A 235 -9.80 -3.47 -20.22
CA CYS A 235 -10.74 -4.14 -21.10
C CYS A 235 -11.95 -3.23 -21.38
N PRO A 236 -12.12 -2.70 -22.60
CA PRO A 236 -13.25 -1.82 -22.91
C PRO A 236 -14.62 -2.53 -22.88
N ASN A 237 -14.62 -3.86 -22.88
CA ASN A 237 -15.83 -4.65 -22.93
C ASN A 237 -16.53 -4.76 -21.57
N CYS A 238 -15.76 -4.91 -20.49
CA CYS A 238 -16.32 -5.06 -19.14
C CYS A 238 -15.77 -4.06 -18.12
N GLY A 239 -14.75 -3.27 -18.46
CA GLY A 239 -14.10 -2.36 -17.55
C GLY A 239 -12.99 -2.99 -16.69
N ALA A 240 -12.65 -4.26 -16.90
CA ALA A 240 -11.61 -4.94 -16.13
C ALA A 240 -10.22 -4.36 -16.41
N ILE A 241 -9.43 -4.17 -15.34
CA ILE A 241 -7.99 -4.01 -15.43
C ILE A 241 -7.38 -5.39 -15.16
N ALA A 242 -6.60 -5.89 -16.10
CA ALA A 242 -6.06 -7.25 -16.04
C ALA A 242 -4.56 -7.27 -16.36
N CYS A 243 -3.83 -8.16 -15.68
CA CYS A 243 -2.40 -8.35 -15.93
C CYS A 243 -2.14 -9.01 -17.28
N SER A 244 -0.88 -9.04 -17.70
CA SER A 244 -0.42 -9.62 -18.97
C SER A 244 -0.85 -11.07 -19.18
N SER A 245 -1.04 -11.84 -18.11
CA SER A 245 -1.54 -13.22 -18.18
C SER A 245 -3.02 -13.31 -18.51
N HIS A 246 -3.81 -12.29 -18.16
CA HIS A 246 -5.26 -12.27 -18.32
C HIS A 246 -5.76 -11.34 -19.44
N THR A 247 -4.84 -10.79 -20.24
CA THR A 247 -5.12 -10.01 -21.46
C THR A 247 -4.58 -10.68 -22.73
N LYS A 248 -3.98 -11.85 -22.60
CA LYS A 248 -3.46 -12.61 -23.75
C LYS A 248 -4.62 -13.27 -24.47
N THR A 249 -4.95 -12.70 -25.59
CA THR A 249 -5.91 -13.26 -26.54
C THR A 249 -5.20 -13.63 -27.83
N GLU A 250 -5.66 -14.67 -28.51
CA GLU A 250 -5.08 -15.14 -29.76
C GLU A 250 -5.73 -14.40 -30.92
N ARG A 251 -4.89 -13.85 -31.83
CA ARG A 251 -5.35 -13.29 -33.10
C ARG A 251 -6.49 -12.27 -32.99
N LEU A 252 -6.35 -11.36 -32.03
CA LEU A 252 -7.31 -10.32 -31.87
C LEU A 252 -7.25 -9.32 -33.03
N GLU A 253 -8.41 -8.98 -33.53
CA GLU A 253 -8.61 -7.81 -34.35
C GLU A 253 -9.30 -6.74 -33.52
N GLY A 254 -8.65 -5.60 -33.33
CA GLY A 254 -9.16 -4.49 -32.55
C GLY A 254 -8.43 -4.28 -31.22
N GLU A 255 -9.13 -3.71 -30.25
CA GLU A 255 -8.57 -3.37 -28.95
C GLU A 255 -8.41 -4.61 -28.05
N PRO A 256 -7.40 -4.63 -27.16
CA PRO A 256 -7.24 -5.73 -26.22
C PRO A 256 -8.46 -5.89 -25.33
N ILE A 257 -8.81 -7.15 -25.03
CA ILE A 257 -9.84 -7.51 -24.05
C ILE A 257 -9.29 -8.51 -23.04
N CYS A 258 -9.91 -8.57 -21.87
CA CYS A 258 -9.50 -9.54 -20.86
C CYS A 258 -9.93 -10.97 -21.24
N THR A 259 -9.25 -11.96 -20.69
CA THR A 259 -9.56 -13.39 -20.92
C THR A 259 -10.98 -13.80 -20.46
N GLY A 260 -11.60 -13.02 -19.55
CA GLY A 260 -12.97 -13.24 -19.11
C GLY A 260 -14.03 -12.81 -20.12
N CYS A 261 -13.71 -11.86 -21.00
CA CYS A 261 -14.59 -11.43 -22.11
C CYS A 261 -14.34 -12.21 -23.38
N ALA A 262 -13.17 -12.84 -23.51
CA ALA A 262 -12.81 -13.58 -24.71
C ALA A 262 -13.62 -14.86 -24.87
N VAL A 263 -13.91 -15.20 -26.11
CA VAL A 263 -14.48 -16.51 -26.46
C VAL A 263 -13.36 -17.55 -26.39
N THR A 264 -13.60 -18.67 -25.72
CA THR A 264 -12.57 -19.67 -25.47
C THR A 264 -12.85 -21.01 -26.11
N GLU A 265 -11.83 -21.64 -26.64
CA GLU A 265 -11.89 -23.02 -27.10
C GLU A 265 -10.57 -23.75 -26.85
N ARG A 266 -10.66 -25.06 -26.62
CA ARG A 266 -9.49 -25.90 -26.41
C ARG A 266 -9.04 -26.55 -27.70
N PHE A 267 -7.81 -26.25 -28.11
CA PHE A 267 -7.13 -26.86 -29.25
C PHE A 267 -6.05 -27.79 -28.72
N ALA A 268 -6.28 -29.10 -28.83
CA ALA A 268 -5.47 -30.13 -28.21
C ALA A 268 -5.30 -29.89 -26.70
N LEU A 269 -4.11 -29.55 -26.23
CA LEU A 269 -3.82 -29.35 -24.79
C LEU A 269 -3.87 -27.88 -24.35
N LYS A 270 -4.04 -26.93 -25.29
CA LYS A 270 -4.01 -25.50 -25.02
C LYS A 270 -5.39 -24.87 -25.16
N THR A 271 -5.84 -24.14 -24.15
CA THR A 271 -6.98 -23.23 -24.26
C THR A 271 -6.53 -21.97 -24.97
N LYS A 272 -7.25 -21.54 -25.98
CA LYS A 272 -7.05 -20.31 -26.70
C LYS A 272 -8.20 -19.34 -26.46
N TYR A 273 -7.90 -18.07 -26.56
CA TYR A 273 -8.82 -16.96 -26.25
C TYR A 273 -8.98 -16.12 -27.52
N PHE A 274 -10.20 -15.90 -27.93
CA PHE A 274 -10.53 -15.16 -29.15
C PHE A 274 -11.39 -13.95 -28.82
N TYR A 275 -11.25 -12.91 -29.63
CA TYR A 275 -12.01 -11.69 -29.45
C TYR A 275 -13.52 -11.93 -29.53
N ASP A 276 -13.96 -12.72 -30.53
CA ASP A 276 -15.34 -13.07 -30.77
C ASP A 276 -15.49 -14.44 -31.45
N GLU A 277 -16.73 -14.84 -31.67
CA GLU A 277 -17.07 -16.09 -32.36
C GLU A 277 -16.60 -16.13 -33.84
N GLN A 278 -16.47 -14.97 -34.47
CA GLN A 278 -16.01 -14.91 -35.86
C GLN A 278 -14.52 -15.24 -35.95
N ASN A 279 -13.71 -14.67 -35.05
CA ASN A 279 -12.29 -14.99 -34.94
C ASN A 279 -12.08 -16.46 -34.60
N LEU A 280 -12.89 -17.02 -33.70
CA LEU A 280 -12.86 -18.44 -33.35
C LEU A 280 -13.17 -19.32 -34.57
N LYS A 281 -14.22 -19.01 -35.34
CA LYS A 281 -14.57 -19.75 -36.56
C LYS A 281 -13.49 -19.69 -37.62
N ALA A 282 -12.86 -18.53 -37.81
CA ALA A 282 -11.75 -18.36 -38.73
C ALA A 282 -10.57 -19.22 -38.32
N PHE A 283 -10.20 -19.23 -37.03
CA PHE A 283 -9.13 -20.07 -36.52
C PHE A 283 -9.43 -21.57 -36.60
N ARG A 284 -10.65 -22.01 -36.35
CA ARG A 284 -11.04 -23.43 -36.53
C ARG A 284 -10.77 -23.90 -37.94
N LYS A 285 -11.13 -23.10 -38.94
CA LYS A 285 -10.87 -23.42 -40.34
C LYS A 285 -9.37 -23.51 -40.62
N GLU A 286 -8.62 -22.52 -40.22
CA GLU A 286 -7.15 -22.50 -40.36
C GLU A 286 -6.49 -23.70 -39.66
N TYR A 287 -6.91 -23.99 -38.40
CA TYR A 287 -6.37 -25.13 -37.64
C TYR A 287 -6.70 -26.48 -38.29
N ALA A 288 -7.87 -26.61 -38.92
CA ALA A 288 -8.22 -27.81 -39.65
C ALA A 288 -7.26 -28.08 -40.83
N ASP A 289 -6.89 -27.01 -41.54
CA ASP A 289 -6.02 -27.06 -42.73
C ASP A 289 -4.52 -27.13 -42.39
N MET A 290 -4.14 -26.89 -41.14
CA MET A 290 -2.74 -26.96 -40.68
C MET A 290 -2.16 -28.35 -40.81
N ALA A 291 -0.91 -28.47 -41.25
CA ALA A 291 -0.13 -29.69 -41.21
C ALA A 291 0.18 -30.11 -39.76
N LEU A 292 0.50 -31.38 -39.53
CA LEU A 292 0.75 -31.90 -38.17
C LEU A 292 1.86 -31.16 -37.43
N HIS A 293 2.91 -30.74 -38.12
CA HIS A 293 3.99 -29.97 -37.49
C HIS A 293 3.56 -28.57 -37.08
N GLU A 294 2.67 -27.93 -37.86
CA GLU A 294 2.10 -26.62 -37.52
C GLU A 294 1.18 -26.73 -36.31
N LYS A 295 0.32 -27.76 -36.26
CA LYS A 295 -0.53 -28.06 -35.11
C LYS A 295 0.32 -28.35 -33.86
N ALA A 296 1.47 -29.01 -34.03
CA ALA A 296 2.40 -29.25 -32.94
C ALA A 296 3.06 -27.94 -32.45
N MET A 297 3.41 -27.04 -33.37
CA MET A 297 3.98 -25.74 -33.01
C MET A 297 2.97 -24.83 -32.25
N GLU A 298 1.69 -24.89 -32.57
CA GLU A 298 0.62 -24.26 -31.81
C GLU A 298 0.51 -24.78 -30.36
N ASN A 299 1.00 -26.01 -30.13
CA ASN A 299 1.05 -26.67 -28.83
C ASN A 299 2.49 -26.92 -28.37
N LYS A 300 3.26 -25.84 -28.16
CA LYS A 300 4.70 -25.90 -27.80
C LYS A 300 5.04 -26.87 -26.66
N TRP A 301 4.11 -27.10 -25.72
CA TRP A 301 4.29 -28.04 -24.63
C TRP A 301 4.30 -29.50 -25.12
N LEU A 302 3.53 -29.86 -26.17
CA LEU A 302 3.57 -31.18 -26.78
C LEU A 302 4.92 -31.45 -27.44
N VAL A 303 5.47 -30.43 -28.12
CA VAL A 303 6.79 -30.53 -28.73
C VAL A 303 7.86 -30.71 -27.66
N ARG A 304 7.84 -29.89 -26.60
CA ARG A 304 8.79 -30.04 -25.49
C ARG A 304 8.65 -31.34 -24.75
N GLY A 305 7.42 -31.80 -24.47
CA GLY A 305 7.15 -33.06 -23.85
C GLY A 305 7.59 -34.26 -24.74
N GLY A 306 7.35 -34.18 -26.05
CA GLY A 306 7.78 -35.19 -27.02
C GLY A 306 9.30 -35.27 -27.10
N VAL A 307 10.00 -34.16 -27.13
CA VAL A 307 11.49 -34.12 -27.13
C VAL A 307 12.05 -34.72 -25.84
N VAL A 308 11.50 -34.39 -24.69
CA VAL A 308 11.93 -34.95 -23.38
C VAL A 308 11.67 -36.43 -23.32
N ALA A 309 10.49 -36.91 -23.77
CA ALA A 309 10.15 -38.35 -23.81
C ALA A 309 11.09 -39.10 -24.76
N THR A 310 11.39 -38.53 -25.93
CA THR A 310 12.33 -39.16 -26.89
C THR A 310 13.75 -39.25 -26.31
N LEU A 311 14.21 -38.18 -25.64
CA LEU A 311 15.52 -38.18 -24.97
C LEU A 311 15.57 -39.21 -23.84
N LEU A 312 14.52 -39.38 -23.06
CA LEU A 312 14.43 -40.38 -22.00
C LEU A 312 14.44 -41.81 -22.57
N LEU A 313 13.77 -42.03 -23.70
CA LEU A 313 13.76 -43.31 -24.38
C LEU A 313 15.10 -43.68 -25.03
N LEU A 314 15.83 -42.70 -25.53
CA LEU A 314 17.15 -42.88 -26.15
C LEU A 314 18.28 -43.00 -25.12
N VAL A 315 18.24 -42.23 -24.05
CA VAL A 315 19.31 -42.18 -23.03
C VAL A 315 19.04 -43.13 -21.87
N GLY A 316 17.77 -43.41 -21.55
CA GLY A 316 17.37 -44.30 -20.46
C GLY A 316 18.01 -45.68 -20.52
N PRO A 317 17.98 -46.40 -21.67
CA PRO A 317 18.62 -47.72 -21.81
C PRO A 317 20.14 -47.68 -21.64
N LEU A 318 20.79 -46.57 -22.05
CA LEU A 318 22.24 -46.41 -21.89
C LEU A 318 22.67 -46.22 -20.44
N VAL A 319 21.82 -45.58 -19.61
CA VAL A 319 22.10 -45.36 -18.19
C VAL A 319 21.80 -46.62 -17.36
N ILE A 320 20.79 -47.38 -17.74
CA ILE A 320 20.41 -48.62 -17.03
C ILE A 320 21.32 -49.78 -17.47
N GLY A 321 21.76 -49.83 -18.73
CA GLY A 321 22.66 -50.85 -19.26
C GLY A 321 24.11 -50.74 -18.80
N GLY A 322 24.53 -49.57 -18.25
CA GLY A 322 25.88 -49.35 -17.74
C GLY A 322 26.15 -49.83 -16.31
N ARG A 323 25.23 -50.55 -15.67
CA ARG A 323 25.38 -51.09 -14.31
C ARG A 323 25.41 -52.62 -14.21
N ILE A 324 25.72 -53.32 -15.29
CA ILE A 324 25.96 -54.74 -15.25
C ILE A 324 27.34 -54.98 -15.88
N CYS A 325 28.35 -54.83 -15.08
CA CYS A 325 29.65 -55.55 -15.13
C CYS A 325 30.32 -55.34 -13.76
#